data_f9faa0fd929f6b2443c76a1ca573b61c
#
_entry.id   f9faa0fd929f6b2443c76a1ca573b61c
#
_cell.length_a   1.000
_cell.length_b   1.000
_cell.length_c   1.000
_cell.angle_alpha   90.00
_cell.angle_beta   90.00
_cell.angle_gamma   90.00
#
_symmetry.space_group_name_H-M   'P 1'
#
loop_
_entity.id
_entity.type
_entity.pdbx_description
1 polymer ?
#
loop_
_entity_poly.entity_id
_entity_poly.type
_entity_poly.pdbx_seq_one_letter_code
_entity_poly.pdbx_strand_id
1 'polypeptide(L)'
;YSFFALYANIDGFTGREDKIPYDERTFEDRWIISKLNSLIKHVGKRLDEYDPTKASREINSFINDDLSNWYIRLNRKRFWVGDLSEDKMMAYQTLFECLYKLSIISSPFIPFYSERLFLNLNEFNIEDSESVHLLEFPKSIDNLISKSLERKMLYAQNISSLVHSIRKKEKIKVRQPLSKILIPISSDDIKLNIKSVENIILSEVNVKEIEYVTDTSDVFIKKIKPNYKILGSIHGKNMNAVANEISKMNQEEIHSLENNGIFELSIEKATKIDLLIDQVEITFGEIDGKQVASNDMFTIALDISISDELLSEGISREFINKIQNERKNMGLEVTDKIQIYIDGNSDQLTSFLMNHKEFICNETQSQFLDIKDSIGSSKNMEINISSDNLDANKLNYEIIKV
;
A
#
# COMPACT_ATOMS: atom_id res chain seq x y z
N TYR A 1 16.06 1.07 11.25
CA TYR A 1 17.15 0.28 11.79
C TYR A 1 16.65 -0.80 12.78
N SER A 2 15.88 -0.47 13.81
CA SER A 2 15.45 -1.43 14.85
C SER A 2 14.77 -2.69 14.29
N PHE A 3 13.98 -2.56 13.22
CA PHE A 3 13.40 -3.72 12.52
C PHE A 3 14.50 -4.64 11.96
N PHE A 4 15.47 -4.07 11.26
CA PHE A 4 16.59 -4.83 10.70
C PHE A 4 17.40 -5.51 11.80
N ALA A 5 17.85 -4.76 12.82
CA ALA A 5 18.68 -5.28 13.89
C ALA A 5 18.02 -6.42 14.68
N LEU A 6 16.70 -6.32 14.93
CA LEU A 6 15.97 -7.38 15.63
C LEU A 6 16.08 -8.72 14.92
N TYR A 7 15.76 -8.77 13.64
CA TYR A 7 15.75 -10.01 12.89
C TYR A 7 17.15 -10.47 12.48
N ALA A 8 18.02 -9.54 12.08
CA ALA A 8 19.42 -9.85 11.75
C ALA A 8 20.16 -10.52 12.91
N ASN A 9 19.96 -10.04 14.14
CA ASN A 9 20.56 -10.64 15.33
C ASN A 9 19.99 -12.04 15.63
N ILE A 10 18.67 -12.26 15.44
CA ILE A 10 18.06 -13.57 15.65
C ILE A 10 18.61 -14.60 14.65
N ASP A 11 18.74 -14.19 13.39
CA ASP A 11 19.17 -15.07 12.29
C ASP A 11 20.70 -15.14 12.12
N GLY A 12 21.46 -14.34 12.88
CA GLY A 12 22.93 -14.31 12.84
C GLY A 12 23.50 -13.67 11.57
N PHE A 13 22.75 -12.77 10.90
CA PHE A 13 23.25 -12.03 9.74
C PHE A 13 24.34 -11.04 10.13
N THR A 14 25.49 -11.11 9.46
CA THR A 14 26.69 -10.30 9.78
C THR A 14 27.01 -9.23 8.73
N GLY A 15 26.45 -9.33 7.54
CA GLY A 15 26.80 -8.50 6.37
C GLY A 15 28.05 -8.96 5.62
N ARG A 16 28.68 -10.06 6.07
CA ARG A 16 29.86 -10.66 5.44
C ARG A 16 29.55 -11.83 4.52
N GLU A 17 28.27 -12.23 4.47
CA GLU A 17 27.80 -13.33 3.65
C GLU A 17 28.06 -13.06 2.17
N ASP A 18 28.21 -14.12 1.39
CA ASP A 18 28.41 -14.02 -0.05
C ASP A 18 27.29 -13.22 -0.69
N LYS A 19 27.68 -12.20 -1.48
CA LYS A 19 26.72 -11.26 -2.08
C LYS A 19 25.92 -11.96 -3.18
N ILE A 20 24.60 -11.97 -3.03
CA ILE A 20 23.70 -12.39 -4.08
C ILE A 20 23.67 -11.32 -5.18
N PRO A 21 23.89 -11.69 -6.45
CA PRO A 21 23.87 -10.77 -7.58
C PRO A 21 22.58 -9.98 -7.67
N TYR A 22 22.66 -8.73 -8.13
CA TYR A 22 21.49 -7.85 -8.27
C TYR A 22 20.39 -8.45 -9.16
N ASP A 23 20.76 -9.09 -10.26
CA ASP A 23 19.82 -9.64 -11.24
C ASP A 23 19.04 -10.85 -10.71
N GLU A 24 19.56 -11.53 -9.69
CA GLU A 24 18.94 -12.67 -9.03
C GLU A 24 17.96 -12.25 -7.92
N ARG A 25 18.03 -11.00 -7.48
CA ARG A 25 17.17 -10.47 -6.42
C ARG A 25 15.74 -10.28 -6.91
N THR A 26 14.80 -10.26 -5.96
CA THR A 26 13.37 -10.06 -6.26
C THR A 26 13.10 -8.72 -6.94
N PHE A 27 11.90 -8.57 -7.49
CA PHE A 27 11.45 -7.30 -8.10
C PHE A 27 11.53 -6.16 -7.09
N GLU A 28 11.07 -6.37 -5.87
CA GLU A 28 11.03 -5.37 -4.80
C GLU A 28 12.44 -4.97 -4.35
N ASP A 29 13.35 -5.94 -4.24
CA ASP A 29 14.75 -5.70 -3.90
C ASP A 29 15.43 -4.85 -4.97
N ARG A 30 15.28 -5.22 -6.24
CA ARG A 30 15.84 -4.45 -7.37
C ARG A 30 15.24 -3.06 -7.49
N TRP A 31 13.93 -2.93 -7.20
CA TRP A 31 13.28 -1.63 -7.20
C TRP A 31 13.85 -0.69 -6.13
N ILE A 32 13.99 -1.15 -4.88
CA ILE A 32 14.48 -0.26 -3.81
C ILE A 32 15.95 0.11 -4.00
N ILE A 33 16.77 -0.79 -4.55
CA ILE A 33 18.16 -0.49 -4.93
C ILE A 33 18.22 0.52 -6.09
N SER A 34 17.33 0.43 -7.08
CA SER A 34 17.20 1.44 -8.13
C SER A 34 16.86 2.82 -7.54
N LYS A 35 15.88 2.87 -6.65
CA LYS A 35 15.47 4.09 -5.93
C LYS A 35 16.62 4.67 -5.09
N LEU A 36 17.38 3.81 -4.40
CA LEU A 36 18.55 4.22 -3.62
C LEU A 36 19.62 4.87 -4.53
N ASN A 37 19.93 4.26 -5.66
CA ASN A 37 20.92 4.83 -6.60
C ASN A 37 20.42 6.13 -7.24
N SER A 38 19.12 6.24 -7.54
CA SER A 38 18.49 7.49 -7.96
C SER A 38 18.61 8.57 -6.87
N LEU A 39 18.37 8.22 -5.61
CA LEU A 39 18.54 9.12 -4.46
C LEU A 39 19.97 9.60 -4.32
N ILE A 40 20.97 8.70 -4.33
CA ILE A 40 22.41 9.06 -4.22
C ILE A 40 22.76 10.08 -5.30
N LYS A 41 22.35 9.84 -6.54
CA LYS A 41 22.59 10.74 -7.68
C LYS A 41 21.97 12.13 -7.46
N HIS A 42 20.73 12.17 -7.00
CA HIS A 42 20.01 13.43 -6.77
C HIS A 42 20.56 14.20 -5.59
N VAL A 43 20.81 13.52 -4.46
CA VAL A 43 21.36 14.16 -3.26
C VAL A 43 22.76 14.74 -3.54
N GLY A 44 23.64 13.98 -4.22
CA GLY A 44 24.95 14.49 -4.63
C GLY A 44 24.82 15.76 -5.46
N LYS A 45 23.96 15.75 -6.49
CA LYS A 45 23.69 16.94 -7.31
C LYS A 45 23.16 18.13 -6.49
N ARG A 46 22.21 17.89 -5.56
CA ARG A 46 21.67 18.95 -4.70
C ARG A 46 22.73 19.58 -3.78
N LEU A 47 23.63 18.77 -3.25
CA LEU A 47 24.73 19.26 -2.43
C LEU A 47 25.72 20.09 -3.25
N ASP A 48 26.04 19.67 -4.49
CA ASP A 48 26.87 20.46 -5.43
C ASP A 48 26.20 21.80 -5.80
N GLU A 49 24.87 21.84 -5.87
CA GLU A 49 24.07 23.04 -6.11
C GLU A 49 23.84 23.88 -4.84
N TYR A 50 24.42 23.53 -3.68
CA TYR A 50 24.19 24.16 -2.38
C TYR A 50 22.73 24.20 -1.94
N ASP A 51 21.93 23.16 -2.27
CA ASP A 51 20.53 23.02 -1.87
C ASP A 51 20.33 21.88 -0.84
N PRO A 52 20.81 22.03 0.41
CA PRO A 52 20.68 21.00 1.43
C PRO A 52 19.22 20.74 1.84
N THR A 53 18.35 21.73 1.65
CA THR A 53 16.93 21.59 1.98
C THR A 53 16.23 20.56 1.08
N LYS A 54 16.47 20.61 -0.23
CA LYS A 54 15.92 19.59 -1.13
C LYS A 54 16.58 18.24 -0.90
N ALA A 55 17.90 18.22 -0.74
CA ALA A 55 18.64 16.99 -0.46
C ALA A 55 18.06 16.24 0.77
N SER A 56 17.89 16.95 1.90
CA SER A 56 17.34 16.35 3.13
C SER A 56 15.89 15.88 2.98
N ARG A 57 15.06 16.60 2.21
CA ARG A 57 13.67 16.19 1.91
C ARG A 57 13.62 14.93 1.06
N GLU A 58 14.48 14.80 0.05
CA GLU A 58 14.58 13.59 -0.79
C GLU A 58 15.02 12.37 0.03
N ILE A 59 16.00 12.54 0.95
CA ILE A 59 16.40 11.48 1.89
C ILE A 59 15.21 11.07 2.78
N ASN A 60 14.52 12.05 3.36
CA ASN A 60 13.37 11.79 4.24
C ASN A 60 12.22 11.07 3.51
N SER A 61 11.90 11.48 2.28
CA SER A 61 10.88 10.82 1.46
C SER A 61 11.28 9.38 1.15
N PHE A 62 12.52 9.13 0.74
CA PHE A 62 12.98 7.76 0.50
C PHE A 62 12.88 6.88 1.75
N ILE A 63 13.30 7.39 2.92
CA ILE A 63 13.25 6.63 4.17
C ILE A 63 11.82 6.30 4.57
N ASN A 64 10.91 7.29 4.51
CA ASN A 64 9.54 7.11 4.99
C ASN A 64 8.66 6.42 3.93
N ASP A 65 8.65 6.94 2.71
CA ASP A 65 7.67 6.53 1.71
C ASP A 65 8.12 5.26 0.98
N ASP A 66 9.37 5.21 0.51
CA ASP A 66 9.85 4.08 -0.27
C ASP A 66 10.35 2.93 0.63
N LEU A 67 11.23 3.19 1.59
CA LEU A 67 11.89 2.15 2.38
C LEU A 67 10.99 1.61 3.50
N SER A 68 10.49 2.49 4.38
CA SER A 68 9.73 2.07 5.57
C SER A 68 8.29 1.69 5.25
N ASN A 69 7.54 2.62 4.66
CA ASN A 69 6.11 2.45 4.43
C ASN A 69 5.78 1.56 3.22
N TRP A 70 6.78 1.24 2.38
CA TRP A 70 6.55 0.41 1.22
C TRP A 70 7.44 -0.85 1.22
N TYR A 71 8.75 -0.74 1.03
CA TYR A 71 9.63 -1.90 0.92
C TYR A 71 9.58 -2.82 2.15
N ILE A 72 9.82 -2.27 3.36
CA ILE A 72 9.80 -3.09 4.60
C ILE A 72 8.42 -3.69 4.84
N ARG A 73 7.35 -2.92 4.60
CA ARG A 73 5.98 -3.41 4.81
C ARG A 73 5.63 -4.57 3.89
N LEU A 74 5.94 -4.47 2.60
CA LEU A 74 5.70 -5.54 1.62
C LEU A 74 6.49 -6.81 1.94
N ASN A 75 7.74 -6.63 2.34
CA ASN A 75 8.69 -7.72 2.55
C ASN A 75 8.74 -8.23 4.00
N ARG A 76 7.89 -7.72 4.88
CA ARG A 76 7.95 -8.04 6.31
C ARG A 76 7.95 -9.54 6.60
N LYS A 77 7.16 -10.32 5.87
CA LYS A 77 7.07 -11.77 6.02
C LYS A 77 8.39 -12.48 5.73
N ARG A 78 9.18 -12.00 4.78
CA ARG A 78 10.49 -12.57 4.43
C ARG A 78 11.48 -12.58 5.59
N PHE A 79 11.36 -11.62 6.52
CA PHE A 79 12.28 -11.50 7.67
C PHE A 79 11.92 -12.40 8.85
N TRP A 80 10.65 -12.75 9.03
CA TRP A 80 10.22 -13.49 10.23
C TRP A 80 9.76 -14.92 9.98
N VAL A 81 9.64 -15.34 8.72
CA VAL A 81 9.20 -16.71 8.39
C VAL A 81 10.41 -17.66 8.29
N GLY A 82 10.37 -18.75 9.07
CA GLY A 82 11.19 -19.91 8.89
C GLY A 82 12.71 -19.73 9.04
N ASP A 83 13.45 -20.69 8.52
CA ASP A 83 14.90 -20.72 8.50
C ASP A 83 15.49 -19.69 7.53
N LEU A 84 16.80 -19.46 7.61
CA LEU A 84 17.54 -18.54 6.76
C LEU A 84 17.57 -19.06 5.31
N SER A 85 16.56 -18.69 4.52
CA SER A 85 16.45 -19.03 3.10
C SER A 85 17.23 -18.02 2.24
N GLU A 86 17.48 -18.39 0.98
CA GLU A 86 18.09 -17.49 0.00
C GLU A 86 17.27 -16.20 -0.19
N ASP A 87 15.93 -16.31 -0.26
CA ASP A 87 15.02 -15.17 -0.34
C ASP A 87 15.14 -14.25 0.87
N LYS A 88 15.24 -14.80 2.07
CA LYS A 88 15.45 -14.06 3.31
C LYS A 88 16.84 -13.38 3.30
N MET A 89 17.86 -14.06 2.79
CA MET A 89 19.20 -13.48 2.63
C MET A 89 19.22 -12.31 1.65
N MET A 90 18.51 -12.41 0.51
CA MET A 90 18.34 -11.28 -0.42
C MET A 90 17.74 -10.06 0.28
N ALA A 91 16.70 -10.27 1.09
CA ALA A 91 16.04 -9.20 1.83
C ALA A 91 16.99 -8.54 2.86
N TYR A 92 17.79 -9.33 3.60
CA TYR A 92 18.78 -8.79 4.52
C TYR A 92 19.85 -7.98 3.80
N GLN A 93 20.44 -8.53 2.74
CA GLN A 93 21.48 -7.83 1.99
C GLN A 93 20.98 -6.53 1.38
N THR A 94 19.76 -6.53 0.86
CA THR A 94 19.13 -5.34 0.27
C THR A 94 18.87 -4.28 1.33
N LEU A 95 18.30 -4.65 2.48
CA LEU A 95 18.02 -3.70 3.55
C LEU A 95 19.30 -3.19 4.20
N PHE A 96 20.30 -4.06 4.38
CA PHE A 96 21.63 -3.68 4.85
C PHE A 96 22.26 -2.64 3.92
N GLU A 97 22.29 -2.87 2.61
CA GLU A 97 22.82 -1.94 1.62
C GLU A 97 22.11 -0.58 1.68
N CYS A 98 20.77 -0.59 1.80
CA CYS A 98 20.01 0.66 1.97
C CYS A 98 20.44 1.42 3.23
N LEU A 99 20.49 0.75 4.38
CA LEU A 99 20.83 1.36 5.66
C LEU A 99 22.28 1.87 5.68
N TYR A 100 23.19 1.09 5.11
CA TYR A 100 24.61 1.46 5.02
C TYR A 100 24.81 2.73 4.16
N LYS A 101 24.25 2.77 2.95
CA LYS A 101 24.33 3.96 2.08
C LYS A 101 23.61 5.16 2.67
N LEU A 102 22.46 4.94 3.32
CA LEU A 102 21.75 6.00 4.04
C LEU A 102 22.56 6.59 5.18
N SER A 103 23.35 5.80 5.92
CA SER A 103 24.21 6.33 6.97
C SER A 103 25.23 7.34 6.41
N ILE A 104 25.79 7.06 5.22
CA ILE A 104 26.78 7.93 4.59
C ILE A 104 26.13 9.19 4.03
N ILE A 105 25.09 9.08 3.20
CA ILE A 105 24.46 10.25 2.55
C ILE A 105 23.72 11.17 3.54
N SER A 106 23.35 10.64 4.71
CA SER A 106 22.70 11.42 5.77
C SER A 106 23.70 12.08 6.73
N SER A 107 24.98 11.70 6.72
CA SER A 107 25.97 12.19 7.67
C SER A 107 26.15 13.72 7.66
N PRO A 108 26.02 14.46 6.53
CA PRO A 108 26.08 15.91 6.55
C PRO A 108 24.89 16.59 7.26
N PHE A 109 23.78 15.89 7.44
CA PHE A 109 22.52 16.41 8.01
C PHE A 109 22.32 15.99 9.46
N ILE A 110 22.58 14.71 9.76
CA ILE A 110 22.36 14.08 11.07
C ILE A 110 23.60 13.30 11.52
N PRO A 111 24.76 13.99 11.76
CA PRO A 111 26.07 13.37 11.92
C PRO A 111 26.12 12.31 13.02
N PHE A 112 25.56 12.59 14.19
CA PHE A 112 25.63 11.68 15.36
C PHE A 112 24.81 10.40 15.16
N TYR A 113 23.63 10.50 14.54
CA TYR A 113 22.83 9.33 14.24
C TYR A 113 23.46 8.49 13.13
N SER A 114 23.97 9.14 12.09
CA SER A 114 24.65 8.49 10.98
C SER A 114 25.88 7.72 11.43
N GLU A 115 26.70 8.32 12.32
CA GLU A 115 27.84 7.66 12.94
C GLU A 115 27.39 6.41 13.72
N ARG A 116 26.40 6.56 14.60
CA ARG A 116 25.89 5.44 15.38
C ARG A 116 25.32 4.33 14.52
N LEU A 117 24.59 4.68 13.46
CA LEU A 117 24.05 3.71 12.52
C LEU A 117 25.17 2.97 11.79
N PHE A 118 26.16 3.70 11.29
CA PHE A 118 27.32 3.13 10.62
C PHE A 118 28.08 2.15 11.52
N LEU A 119 28.45 2.56 12.73
CA LEU A 119 29.18 1.71 13.69
C LEU A 119 28.41 0.42 14.02
N ASN A 120 27.10 0.52 14.20
CA ASN A 120 26.27 -0.67 14.44
C ASN A 120 26.22 -1.62 13.22
N LEU A 121 26.19 -1.09 11.99
CA LEU A 121 26.21 -1.90 10.78
C LEU A 121 27.61 -2.47 10.48
N ASN A 122 28.66 -1.78 10.92
CA ASN A 122 30.05 -2.15 10.72
C ASN A 122 30.65 -2.97 11.88
N GLU A 123 29.81 -3.48 12.79
CA GLU A 123 30.25 -4.25 13.98
C GLU A 123 31.19 -5.40 13.63
N PHE A 124 30.99 -6.01 12.47
CA PHE A 124 31.83 -7.11 11.98
C PHE A 124 32.97 -6.65 11.05
N ASN A 125 33.35 -5.37 11.07
CA ASN A 125 34.42 -4.77 10.24
C ASN A 125 34.23 -5.10 8.74
N ILE A 126 33.07 -4.78 8.20
CA ILE A 126 32.75 -4.94 6.77
C ILE A 126 33.50 -3.89 5.97
N GLU A 127 33.66 -2.70 6.53
CA GLU A 127 34.42 -1.57 5.99
C GLU A 127 35.57 -1.26 6.93
N ASP A 128 36.77 -1.07 6.36
CA ASP A 128 37.99 -0.65 7.10
C ASP A 128 37.98 0.88 7.34
N SER A 129 37.05 1.33 8.17
CA SER A 129 36.87 2.73 8.54
C SER A 129 36.36 2.84 9.98
N GLU A 130 36.98 3.73 10.76
CA GLU A 130 36.61 3.99 12.15
C GLU A 130 35.38 4.90 12.28
N SER A 131 34.98 5.61 11.22
CA SER A 131 33.90 6.58 11.25
C SER A 131 33.25 6.75 9.87
N VAL A 132 31.91 6.96 9.86
CA VAL A 132 31.17 7.30 8.64
C VAL A 132 31.69 8.59 7.99
N HIS A 133 32.26 9.49 8.80
CA HIS A 133 32.75 10.79 8.35
C HIS A 133 34.10 10.72 7.61
N LEU A 134 34.75 9.56 7.66
CA LEU A 134 36.01 9.29 6.92
C LEU A 134 35.76 8.63 5.56
N LEU A 135 34.48 8.25 5.30
CA LEU A 135 34.10 7.63 4.05
C LEU A 135 33.85 8.67 2.94
N GLU A 136 34.15 8.29 1.71
CA GLU A 136 33.76 9.09 0.55
C GLU A 136 32.23 9.06 0.36
N PHE A 137 31.69 10.19 -0.14
CA PHE A 137 30.28 10.22 -0.54
C PHE A 137 30.03 9.19 -1.65
N PRO A 138 28.99 8.33 -1.51
CA PRO A 138 28.81 7.22 -2.44
C PRO A 138 28.46 7.72 -3.84
N LYS A 139 28.99 7.04 -4.85
CA LYS A 139 28.63 7.28 -6.24
C LYS A 139 27.45 6.41 -6.62
N SER A 140 26.53 6.98 -7.39
CA SER A 140 25.43 6.21 -7.98
C SER A 140 25.96 5.22 -9.01
N ILE A 141 25.36 4.04 -9.06
CA ILE A 141 25.67 3.00 -10.06
C ILE A 141 24.56 3.06 -11.11
N ASP A 142 24.84 3.74 -12.22
CA ASP A 142 23.81 4.07 -13.21
C ASP A 142 23.12 2.84 -13.85
N ASN A 143 23.82 1.71 -14.01
CA ASN A 143 23.24 0.46 -14.51
C ASN A 143 22.28 -0.23 -13.53
N LEU A 144 22.27 0.17 -12.24
CA LEU A 144 21.27 -0.28 -11.25
C LEU A 144 20.03 0.62 -11.24
N ILE A 145 20.04 1.77 -11.93
CA ILE A 145 18.90 2.67 -12.03
C ILE A 145 17.95 2.18 -13.14
N SER A 146 16.82 1.63 -12.77
CA SER A 146 15.79 1.18 -13.70
C SER A 146 14.54 2.04 -13.60
N LYS A 147 14.39 3.02 -14.50
CA LYS A 147 13.19 3.87 -14.56
C LYS A 147 11.91 3.09 -14.85
N SER A 148 12.03 1.94 -15.51
CA SER A 148 10.91 1.03 -15.71
C SER A 148 10.41 0.42 -14.39
N LEU A 149 11.31 -0.11 -13.54
CA LEU A 149 10.94 -0.63 -12.23
C LEU A 149 10.35 0.46 -11.32
N GLU A 150 10.98 1.64 -11.29
CA GLU A 150 10.49 2.77 -10.50
C GLU A 150 9.09 3.20 -10.93
N ARG A 151 8.80 3.25 -12.25
CA ARG A 151 7.48 3.59 -12.79
C ARG A 151 6.41 2.54 -12.44
N LYS A 152 6.72 1.26 -12.59
CA LYS A 152 5.80 0.16 -12.24
C LYS A 152 5.40 0.20 -10.78
N MET A 153 6.38 0.39 -9.89
CA MET A 153 6.10 0.49 -8.47
C MET A 153 5.35 1.77 -8.11
N LEU A 154 5.63 2.89 -8.80
CA LEU A 154 4.86 4.12 -8.65
C LEU A 154 3.38 3.90 -9.00
N TYR A 155 3.09 3.09 -10.02
CA TYR A 155 1.71 2.71 -10.35
C TYR A 155 1.07 1.90 -9.21
N ALA A 156 1.80 0.91 -8.67
CA ALA A 156 1.31 0.13 -7.54
C ALA A 156 1.02 1.02 -6.32
N GLN A 157 1.93 1.94 -5.98
CA GLN A 157 1.74 2.89 -4.87
C GLN A 157 0.52 3.78 -5.07
N ASN A 158 0.33 4.34 -6.27
CA ASN A 158 -0.80 5.24 -6.55
C ASN A 158 -2.14 4.50 -6.50
N ILE A 159 -2.24 3.33 -7.15
CA ILE A 159 -3.46 2.52 -7.13
C ILE A 159 -3.80 2.09 -5.70
N SER A 160 -2.80 1.59 -4.95
CA SER A 160 -3.01 1.19 -3.56
C SER A 160 -3.45 2.36 -2.67
N SER A 161 -2.88 3.55 -2.87
CA SER A 161 -3.28 4.76 -2.16
C SER A 161 -4.73 5.14 -2.42
N LEU A 162 -5.19 5.05 -3.67
CA LEU A 162 -6.58 5.30 -4.05
C LEU A 162 -7.52 4.29 -3.38
N VAL A 163 -7.19 2.99 -3.40
CA VAL A 163 -7.99 1.96 -2.72
C VAL A 163 -8.06 2.22 -1.21
N HIS A 164 -6.93 2.56 -0.58
CA HIS A 164 -6.93 2.89 0.85
C HIS A 164 -7.75 4.15 1.16
N SER A 165 -7.78 5.13 0.26
CA SER A 165 -8.61 6.33 0.43
C SER A 165 -10.12 5.99 0.41
N ILE A 166 -10.54 5.10 -0.50
CA ILE A 166 -11.92 4.59 -0.56
C ILE A 166 -12.23 3.80 0.71
N ARG A 167 -11.39 2.84 1.10
CA ARG A 167 -11.59 2.05 2.32
C ARG A 167 -11.73 2.94 3.57
N LYS A 168 -10.94 4.01 3.66
CA LYS A 168 -11.01 4.97 4.76
C LYS A 168 -12.34 5.75 4.75
N LYS A 169 -12.77 6.22 3.58
CA LYS A 169 -14.05 6.93 3.39
C LYS A 169 -15.22 6.04 3.82
N GLU A 170 -15.24 4.80 3.36
CA GLU A 170 -16.30 3.81 3.62
C GLU A 170 -16.11 3.06 4.95
N LYS A 171 -15.08 3.38 5.74
CA LYS A 171 -14.75 2.74 7.02
C LYS A 171 -14.54 1.22 6.94
N ILE A 172 -14.13 0.72 5.77
CA ILE A 172 -13.83 -0.70 5.54
C ILE A 172 -12.40 -1.00 5.94
N LYS A 173 -12.20 -1.89 6.91
CA LYS A 173 -10.87 -2.31 7.36
C LYS A 173 -10.11 -3.02 6.23
N VAL A 174 -8.79 -2.85 6.16
CA VAL A 174 -7.95 -3.56 5.15
C VAL A 174 -8.03 -5.08 5.30
N ARG A 175 -8.26 -5.58 6.52
CA ARG A 175 -8.44 -7.02 6.78
C ARG A 175 -9.70 -7.61 6.15
N GLN A 176 -10.73 -6.79 5.88
CA GLN A 176 -11.88 -7.22 5.10
C GLN A 176 -11.49 -7.32 3.63
N PRO A 177 -11.41 -8.52 3.04
CA PRO A 177 -11.14 -8.64 1.62
C PRO A 177 -12.31 -8.09 0.81
N LEU A 178 -12.01 -7.53 -0.37
CA LEU A 178 -13.00 -7.06 -1.33
C LEU A 178 -12.82 -7.80 -2.66
N SER A 179 -13.86 -7.79 -3.50
CA SER A 179 -13.88 -8.58 -4.72
C SER A 179 -12.92 -8.04 -5.77
N LYS A 180 -13.10 -6.81 -6.22
CA LYS A 180 -12.34 -6.30 -7.36
C LYS A 180 -12.08 -4.79 -7.36
N ILE A 181 -11.00 -4.42 -8.05
CA ILE A 181 -10.67 -3.06 -8.47
C ILE A 181 -10.90 -2.98 -9.96
N LEU A 182 -11.62 -1.96 -10.42
CA LEU A 182 -11.81 -1.68 -11.84
C LEU A 182 -10.92 -0.50 -12.23
N ILE A 183 -10.08 -0.71 -13.25
CA ILE A 183 -9.12 0.30 -13.71
C ILE A 183 -9.36 0.60 -15.20
N PRO A 184 -9.78 1.83 -15.56
CA PRO A 184 -9.86 2.27 -16.96
C PRO A 184 -8.47 2.28 -17.58
N ILE A 185 -8.34 1.67 -18.74
CA ILE A 185 -7.08 1.57 -19.45
C ILE A 185 -7.14 2.41 -20.72
N SER A 186 -6.23 3.37 -20.82
CA SER A 186 -6.06 4.23 -21.99
C SER A 186 -5.01 3.70 -23.00
N SER A 187 -4.11 2.78 -22.56
CA SER A 187 -3.10 2.18 -23.43
C SER A 187 -2.64 0.81 -22.92
N ASP A 188 -2.23 -0.05 -23.86
CA ASP A 188 -1.69 -1.37 -23.53
C ASP A 188 -0.39 -1.31 -22.72
N ASP A 189 0.43 -0.27 -22.91
CA ASP A 189 1.66 -0.08 -22.11
C ASP A 189 1.34 0.10 -20.63
N ILE A 190 0.35 0.93 -20.29
CA ILE A 190 -0.10 1.12 -18.91
C ILE A 190 -0.62 -0.19 -18.33
N LYS A 191 -1.45 -0.91 -19.10
CA LYS A 191 -1.98 -2.23 -18.71
C LYS A 191 -0.87 -3.22 -18.38
N LEU A 192 0.12 -3.35 -19.26
CA LEU A 192 1.25 -4.26 -19.07
C LEU A 192 2.09 -3.89 -17.83
N ASN A 193 2.32 -2.61 -17.62
CA ASN A 193 3.05 -2.14 -16.46
C ASN A 193 2.29 -2.43 -15.15
N ILE A 194 0.97 -2.18 -15.10
CA ILE A 194 0.15 -2.51 -13.91
C ILE A 194 0.11 -4.02 -13.69
N LYS A 195 -0.10 -4.81 -14.75
CA LYS A 195 -0.16 -6.26 -14.68
C LYS A 195 1.12 -6.88 -14.11
N SER A 196 2.28 -6.28 -14.39
CA SER A 196 3.55 -6.76 -13.84
C SER A 196 3.71 -6.58 -12.32
N VAL A 197 2.89 -5.74 -11.68
CA VAL A 197 2.87 -5.45 -10.23
C VAL A 197 1.50 -5.76 -9.60
N GLU A 198 0.64 -6.44 -10.33
CA GLU A 198 -0.73 -6.76 -9.93
C GLU A 198 -0.80 -7.48 -8.59
N ASN A 199 0.04 -8.51 -8.39
CA ASN A 199 0.11 -9.26 -7.14
C ASN A 199 0.50 -8.38 -5.94
N ILE A 200 1.39 -7.40 -6.17
CA ILE A 200 1.80 -6.44 -5.13
C ILE A 200 0.59 -5.59 -4.73
N ILE A 201 -0.14 -5.05 -5.71
CA ILE A 201 -1.34 -4.24 -5.46
C ILE A 201 -2.37 -5.06 -4.70
N LEU A 202 -2.76 -6.24 -5.22
CA LEU A 202 -3.80 -7.09 -4.65
C LEU A 202 -3.50 -7.47 -3.21
N SER A 203 -2.26 -7.87 -2.92
CA SER A 203 -1.85 -8.25 -1.57
C SER A 203 -1.82 -7.06 -0.62
N GLU A 204 -1.36 -5.88 -1.07
CA GLU A 204 -1.27 -4.66 -0.26
C GLU A 204 -2.64 -4.15 0.17
N VAL A 205 -3.61 -4.16 -0.76
CA VAL A 205 -4.93 -3.60 -0.48
C VAL A 205 -5.98 -4.66 -0.10
N ASN A 206 -5.58 -5.95 -0.07
CA ASN A 206 -6.45 -7.09 0.21
C ASN A 206 -7.71 -7.11 -0.67
N VAL A 207 -7.49 -7.14 -1.98
CA VAL A 207 -8.54 -7.29 -3.02
C VAL A 207 -8.19 -8.51 -3.86
N LYS A 208 -9.20 -9.22 -4.37
CA LYS A 208 -9.01 -10.50 -5.06
C LYS A 208 -8.58 -10.37 -6.51
N GLU A 209 -9.03 -9.30 -7.19
CA GLU A 209 -8.90 -9.19 -8.65
C GLU A 209 -8.76 -7.73 -9.11
N ILE A 210 -8.02 -7.51 -10.21
CA ILE A 210 -8.05 -6.27 -10.97
C ILE A 210 -8.73 -6.52 -12.31
N GLU A 211 -9.82 -5.80 -12.58
CA GLU A 211 -10.53 -5.79 -13.85
C GLU A 211 -10.11 -4.57 -14.66
N TYR A 212 -9.56 -4.81 -15.86
CA TYR A 212 -9.14 -3.74 -16.78
C TYR A 212 -10.28 -3.40 -17.73
N VAL A 213 -10.78 -2.16 -17.65
CA VAL A 213 -11.99 -1.71 -18.35
C VAL A 213 -11.60 -0.81 -19.52
N THR A 214 -12.06 -1.17 -20.72
CA THR A 214 -11.88 -0.36 -21.95
C THR A 214 -13.08 0.53 -22.22
N ASP A 215 -14.29 0.06 -21.92
CA ASP A 215 -15.51 0.85 -21.97
C ASP A 215 -15.87 1.33 -20.54
N THR A 216 -15.86 2.63 -20.37
CA THR A 216 -16.08 3.25 -19.05
C THR A 216 -17.53 3.65 -18.79
N SER A 217 -18.42 3.48 -19.78
CA SER A 217 -19.81 3.97 -19.72
C SER A 217 -20.65 3.30 -18.60
N ASP A 218 -20.41 2.01 -18.36
CA ASP A 218 -21.19 1.24 -17.37
C ASP A 218 -20.55 1.23 -15.96
N VAL A 219 -19.30 1.68 -15.85
CA VAL A 219 -18.51 1.58 -14.60
C VAL A 219 -18.22 2.95 -13.99
N PHE A 220 -18.17 3.99 -14.82
CA PHE A 220 -17.78 5.32 -14.40
C PHE A 220 -18.78 6.37 -14.91
N ILE A 221 -19.83 6.61 -14.14
CA ILE A 221 -20.75 7.72 -14.42
C ILE A 221 -20.00 9.02 -14.15
N LYS A 222 -19.69 9.77 -15.21
CA LYS A 222 -19.05 11.07 -15.08
C LYS A 222 -20.08 12.11 -14.64
N LYS A 223 -19.69 12.93 -13.67
CA LYS A 223 -20.42 14.13 -13.26
C LYS A 223 -19.56 15.34 -13.57
N ILE A 224 -20.17 16.36 -14.11
CA ILE A 224 -19.51 17.60 -14.48
C ILE A 224 -19.99 18.74 -13.57
N LYS A 225 -19.06 19.55 -13.11
CA LYS A 225 -19.34 20.74 -12.30
C LYS A 225 -18.68 21.96 -12.93
N PRO A 226 -19.33 23.13 -12.91
CA PRO A 226 -18.74 24.36 -13.37
C PRO A 226 -17.62 24.83 -12.43
N ASN A 227 -16.51 25.29 -12.99
CA ASN A 227 -15.49 26.01 -12.24
C ASN A 227 -15.94 27.47 -12.06
N TYR A 228 -16.58 27.75 -10.93
CA TYR A 228 -17.13 29.09 -10.65
C TYR A 228 -16.08 30.21 -10.64
N LYS A 229 -14.81 29.89 -10.34
CA LYS A 229 -13.73 30.89 -10.34
C LYS A 229 -13.43 31.40 -11.75
N ILE A 230 -13.42 30.47 -12.73
CA ILE A 230 -13.13 30.81 -14.11
C ILE A 230 -14.40 31.36 -14.80
N LEU A 231 -15.48 30.56 -14.79
CA LEU A 231 -16.72 30.88 -15.48
C LEU A 231 -17.41 32.11 -14.92
N GLY A 232 -17.29 32.38 -13.61
CA GLY A 232 -17.90 33.53 -12.96
C GLY A 232 -17.37 34.85 -13.50
N SER A 233 -16.08 34.93 -13.82
CA SER A 233 -15.46 36.12 -14.42
C SER A 233 -15.90 36.36 -15.88
N ILE A 234 -16.26 35.27 -16.61
CA ILE A 234 -16.62 35.31 -18.02
C ILE A 234 -18.12 35.59 -18.20
N HIS A 235 -18.99 34.92 -17.43
CA HIS A 235 -20.43 34.92 -17.65
C HIS A 235 -21.25 35.79 -16.67
N GLY A 236 -20.64 36.23 -15.56
CA GLY A 236 -21.23 37.17 -14.64
C GLY A 236 -22.68 36.85 -14.24
N LYS A 237 -23.66 37.69 -14.65
CA LYS A 237 -25.08 37.49 -14.33
C LYS A 237 -25.71 36.20 -14.91
N ASN A 238 -25.13 35.67 -15.97
CA ASN A 238 -25.63 34.45 -16.63
C ASN A 238 -25.03 33.15 -16.05
N MET A 239 -24.16 33.26 -15.05
CA MET A 239 -23.44 32.12 -14.47
C MET A 239 -24.36 30.98 -14.01
N ASN A 240 -25.52 31.32 -13.41
CA ASN A 240 -26.47 30.31 -12.94
C ASN A 240 -27.10 29.54 -14.08
N ALA A 241 -27.39 30.18 -15.21
CA ALA A 241 -27.90 29.50 -16.40
C ALA A 241 -26.84 28.56 -17.00
N VAL A 242 -25.61 29.06 -17.11
CA VAL A 242 -24.45 28.24 -17.59
C VAL A 242 -24.21 27.02 -16.68
N ALA A 243 -24.18 27.25 -15.37
CA ALA A 243 -23.97 26.19 -14.40
C ALA A 243 -25.06 25.09 -14.46
N ASN A 244 -26.31 25.51 -14.64
CA ASN A 244 -27.43 24.60 -14.77
C ASN A 244 -27.33 23.71 -16.03
N GLU A 245 -26.96 24.29 -17.18
CA GLU A 245 -26.80 23.53 -18.41
C GLU A 245 -25.57 22.63 -18.37
N ILE A 246 -24.42 23.07 -17.79
CA ILE A 246 -23.27 22.19 -17.53
C ILE A 246 -23.68 20.99 -16.69
N SER A 247 -24.47 21.19 -15.64
CA SER A 247 -24.89 20.10 -14.72
C SER A 247 -25.85 19.09 -15.38
N LYS A 248 -26.46 19.42 -16.50
CA LYS A 248 -27.37 18.55 -17.27
C LYS A 248 -26.68 17.78 -18.39
N MET A 249 -25.40 18.06 -18.67
CA MET A 249 -24.66 17.36 -19.74
C MET A 249 -24.71 15.85 -19.51
N ASN A 250 -25.03 15.12 -20.58
CA ASN A 250 -25.03 13.65 -20.58
C ASN A 250 -23.61 13.08 -20.76
N GLN A 251 -23.48 11.75 -20.66
CA GLN A 251 -22.17 11.08 -20.72
C GLN A 251 -21.45 11.28 -22.07
N GLU A 252 -22.19 11.32 -23.18
CA GLU A 252 -21.63 11.52 -24.52
C GLU A 252 -21.11 12.94 -24.69
N GLU A 253 -21.81 13.94 -24.20
CA GLU A 253 -21.42 15.35 -24.21
C GLU A 253 -20.17 15.59 -23.37
N ILE A 254 -20.11 14.98 -22.15
CA ILE A 254 -18.94 15.08 -21.28
C ILE A 254 -17.73 14.40 -21.95
N HIS A 255 -17.93 13.24 -22.57
CA HIS A 255 -16.87 12.54 -23.31
C HIS A 255 -16.38 13.34 -24.52
N SER A 256 -17.30 13.98 -25.25
CA SER A 256 -16.96 14.89 -26.36
C SER A 256 -16.10 16.08 -25.90
N LEU A 257 -16.46 16.69 -24.77
CA LEU A 257 -15.68 17.79 -24.17
C LEU A 257 -14.27 17.33 -23.77
N GLU A 258 -14.13 16.16 -23.15
CA GLU A 258 -12.82 15.60 -22.79
C GLU A 258 -11.91 15.32 -24.00
N ASN A 259 -12.47 14.74 -25.04
CA ASN A 259 -11.69 14.37 -26.22
C ASN A 259 -11.30 15.58 -27.09
N ASN A 260 -12.19 16.54 -27.22
CA ASN A 260 -12.00 17.68 -28.11
C ASN A 260 -11.43 18.91 -27.38
N GLY A 261 -11.47 18.92 -26.04
CA GLY A 261 -11.08 20.07 -25.21
C GLY A 261 -12.06 21.22 -25.22
N ILE A 262 -13.07 21.18 -26.12
CA ILE A 262 -14.10 22.22 -26.30
C ILE A 262 -15.44 21.55 -26.65
N PHE A 263 -16.53 22.14 -26.13
CA PHE A 263 -17.90 21.70 -26.39
C PHE A 263 -18.82 22.90 -26.53
N GLU A 264 -19.66 22.93 -27.61
CA GLU A 264 -20.66 23.97 -27.81
C GLU A 264 -21.87 23.74 -26.92
N LEU A 265 -22.00 24.52 -25.84
CA LEU A 265 -23.10 24.45 -24.90
C LEU A 265 -24.20 25.43 -25.28
N SER A 266 -25.42 24.94 -25.39
CA SER A 266 -26.62 25.77 -25.64
C SER A 266 -27.26 26.21 -24.34
N ILE A 267 -27.36 27.56 -24.12
CA ILE A 267 -28.03 28.14 -22.97
C ILE A 267 -29.43 28.63 -23.36
N GLU A 268 -30.28 28.86 -22.38
CA GLU A 268 -31.64 29.45 -22.59
C GLU A 268 -31.62 30.61 -23.57
N LYS A 269 -32.60 30.66 -24.52
CA LYS A 269 -32.77 31.64 -25.58
C LYS A 269 -31.80 31.52 -26.76
N ALA A 270 -31.35 30.28 -27.12
CA ALA A 270 -30.50 30.05 -28.27
C ALA A 270 -29.11 30.73 -28.25
N THR A 271 -28.61 31.09 -27.08
CA THR A 271 -27.26 31.58 -26.92
C THR A 271 -26.33 30.35 -26.83
N LYS A 272 -25.36 30.26 -27.72
CA LYS A 272 -24.33 29.19 -27.75
C LYS A 272 -23.06 29.75 -27.12
N ILE A 273 -22.40 28.96 -26.31
CA ILE A 273 -21.09 29.28 -25.73
C ILE A 273 -20.14 28.10 -25.96
N ASP A 274 -18.89 28.41 -26.18
CA ASP A 274 -17.81 27.44 -26.21
C ASP A 274 -17.33 27.16 -24.79
N LEU A 275 -17.63 25.95 -24.30
CA LEU A 275 -17.19 25.47 -22.99
C LEU A 275 -15.84 24.78 -23.15
N LEU A 276 -14.82 25.25 -22.43
CA LEU A 276 -13.48 24.67 -22.44
C LEU A 276 -13.32 23.69 -21.26
N ILE A 277 -12.46 22.67 -21.45
CA ILE A 277 -12.22 21.63 -20.45
C ILE A 277 -11.68 22.19 -19.12
N ASP A 278 -10.88 23.24 -19.13
CA ASP A 278 -10.33 23.91 -17.95
C ASP A 278 -11.37 24.74 -17.16
N GLN A 279 -12.54 24.99 -17.76
CA GLN A 279 -13.65 25.73 -17.16
C GLN A 279 -14.59 24.83 -16.34
N VAL A 280 -14.37 23.55 -16.34
CA VAL A 280 -15.19 22.57 -15.64
C VAL A 280 -14.34 21.62 -14.80
N GLU A 281 -14.97 21.01 -13.83
CA GLU A 281 -14.41 19.94 -13.02
C GLU A 281 -15.22 18.67 -13.31
N ILE A 282 -14.57 17.67 -13.94
CA ILE A 282 -15.18 16.38 -14.20
C ILE A 282 -14.83 15.45 -13.05
N THR A 283 -15.86 14.92 -12.41
CA THR A 283 -15.77 13.97 -11.30
C THR A 283 -16.55 12.72 -11.64
N PHE A 284 -16.32 11.65 -10.91
CA PHE A 284 -17.04 10.40 -11.10
C PHE A 284 -18.19 10.28 -10.09
N GLY A 285 -19.34 9.83 -10.57
CA GLY A 285 -20.53 9.55 -9.75
C GLY A 285 -20.41 8.20 -9.05
N GLU A 286 -21.20 8.05 -8.00
CA GLU A 286 -21.36 6.78 -7.30
C GLU A 286 -22.26 5.84 -8.13
N ILE A 287 -21.86 4.58 -8.21
CA ILE A 287 -22.65 3.47 -8.76
C ILE A 287 -22.89 2.52 -7.61
N ASP A 288 -24.09 1.95 -7.54
CA ASP A 288 -24.45 1.00 -6.49
C ASP A 288 -23.39 -0.08 -6.31
N GLY A 289 -22.90 -0.22 -5.07
CA GLY A 289 -21.88 -1.19 -4.70
C GLY A 289 -20.45 -0.82 -5.13
N LYS A 290 -20.22 0.33 -5.79
CA LYS A 290 -18.89 0.74 -6.23
C LYS A 290 -18.56 2.17 -5.80
N GLN A 291 -17.35 2.38 -5.32
CA GLN A 291 -16.81 3.69 -4.98
C GLN A 291 -15.64 4.05 -5.88
N VAL A 292 -15.60 5.29 -6.31
CA VAL A 292 -14.58 5.80 -7.25
C VAL A 292 -13.64 6.75 -6.54
N ALA A 293 -12.36 6.66 -6.86
CA ALA A 293 -11.33 7.62 -6.45
C ALA A 293 -10.38 7.91 -7.61
N SER A 294 -9.86 9.13 -7.64
CA SER A 294 -8.93 9.60 -8.69
C SER A 294 -7.78 10.39 -8.09
N ASN A 295 -6.65 10.34 -8.78
CA ASN A 295 -5.54 11.28 -8.61
C ASN A 295 -5.04 11.70 -10.00
N ASP A 296 -3.91 12.41 -10.06
CA ASP A 296 -3.34 12.91 -11.31
C ASP A 296 -2.92 11.80 -12.29
N MET A 297 -2.79 10.53 -11.85
CA MET A 297 -2.31 9.42 -12.67
C MET A 297 -3.40 8.42 -13.01
N PHE A 298 -4.30 8.13 -12.07
CA PHE A 298 -5.29 7.06 -12.17
C PHE A 298 -6.66 7.46 -11.66
N THR A 299 -7.66 6.88 -12.28
CA THR A 299 -9.00 6.73 -11.73
C THR A 299 -9.25 5.26 -11.50
N ILE A 300 -9.81 4.88 -10.36
CA ILE A 300 -10.20 3.51 -10.07
C ILE A 300 -11.62 3.46 -9.51
N ALA A 301 -12.31 2.36 -9.73
CA ALA A 301 -13.50 2.01 -8.98
C ALA A 301 -13.22 0.77 -8.12
N LEU A 302 -13.68 0.78 -6.90
CA LEU A 302 -13.56 -0.34 -5.96
C LEU A 302 -14.95 -0.90 -5.70
N ASP A 303 -15.12 -2.20 -5.95
CA ASP A 303 -16.33 -2.91 -5.54
C ASP A 303 -16.30 -3.10 -4.02
N ILE A 304 -17.27 -2.47 -3.35
CA ILE A 304 -17.39 -2.50 -1.88
C ILE A 304 -18.47 -3.47 -1.41
N SER A 305 -19.08 -4.22 -2.31
CA SER A 305 -20.03 -5.28 -1.96
C SER A 305 -19.29 -6.44 -1.27
N ILE A 306 -19.88 -6.94 -0.19
CA ILE A 306 -19.28 -8.01 0.61
C ILE A 306 -20.15 -9.24 0.51
N SER A 307 -19.66 -10.29 -0.17
CA SER A 307 -20.31 -11.61 -0.17
C SER A 307 -20.06 -12.35 1.15
N ASP A 308 -20.86 -13.38 1.44
CA ASP A 308 -20.69 -14.22 2.63
C ASP A 308 -19.29 -14.87 2.69
N GLU A 309 -18.72 -15.23 1.55
CA GLU A 309 -17.37 -15.77 1.47
C GLU A 309 -16.29 -14.73 1.87
N LEU A 310 -16.38 -13.50 1.33
CA LEU A 310 -15.50 -12.40 1.69
C LEU A 310 -15.68 -11.99 3.16
N LEU A 311 -16.89 -12.04 3.66
CA LEU A 311 -17.21 -11.79 5.05
C LEU A 311 -16.53 -12.82 5.96
N SER A 312 -16.69 -14.11 5.65
CA SER A 312 -16.10 -15.23 6.39
C SER A 312 -14.56 -15.11 6.46
N GLU A 313 -13.91 -14.78 5.33
CA GLU A 313 -12.46 -14.54 5.31
C GLU A 313 -12.08 -13.30 6.14
N GLY A 314 -12.85 -12.22 6.06
CA GLY A 314 -12.66 -11.00 6.84
C GLY A 314 -12.70 -11.24 8.35
N ILE A 315 -13.69 -12.04 8.79
CA ILE A 315 -13.83 -12.52 10.18
C ILE A 315 -12.58 -13.28 10.62
N SER A 316 -12.15 -14.24 9.81
CA SER A 316 -10.98 -15.05 10.12
C SER A 316 -9.70 -14.22 10.25
N ARG A 317 -9.50 -13.22 9.39
CA ARG A 317 -8.36 -12.28 9.47
C ARG A 317 -8.44 -11.37 10.70
N GLU A 318 -9.62 -10.93 11.11
CA GLU A 318 -9.79 -10.15 12.35
C GLU A 318 -9.52 -11.03 13.57
N PHE A 319 -9.98 -12.28 13.56
CA PHE A 319 -9.69 -13.27 14.62
C PHE A 319 -8.18 -13.50 14.74
N ILE A 320 -7.48 -13.77 13.65
CA ILE A 320 -6.01 -13.93 13.62
C ILE A 320 -5.32 -12.71 14.28
N ASN A 321 -5.74 -11.49 13.92
CA ASN A 321 -5.16 -10.30 14.51
C ASN A 321 -5.38 -10.21 16.02
N LYS A 322 -6.55 -10.58 16.49
CA LYS A 322 -6.86 -10.62 17.93
C LYS A 322 -5.99 -11.65 18.65
N ILE A 323 -5.86 -12.87 18.10
CA ILE A 323 -4.99 -13.92 18.65
C ILE A 323 -3.53 -13.48 18.67
N GLN A 324 -3.03 -12.84 17.61
CA GLN A 324 -1.65 -12.32 17.58
C GLN A 324 -1.41 -11.23 18.64
N ASN A 325 -2.38 -10.35 18.86
CA ASN A 325 -2.30 -9.37 19.94
C ASN A 325 -2.28 -10.04 21.32
N GLU A 326 -3.09 -11.09 21.50
CA GLU A 326 -3.13 -11.83 22.76
C GLU A 326 -1.83 -12.60 23.01
N ARG A 327 -1.23 -13.21 21.98
CA ARG A 327 0.11 -13.81 22.06
C ARG A 327 1.14 -12.80 22.61
N LYS A 328 1.11 -11.57 22.07
CA LYS A 328 1.99 -10.49 22.52
C LYS A 328 1.72 -10.10 23.97
N ASN A 329 0.44 -10.01 24.39
CA ASN A 329 0.05 -9.69 25.76
C ASN A 329 0.49 -10.78 26.75
N MET A 330 0.51 -12.04 26.31
CA MET A 330 1.00 -13.18 27.07
C MET A 330 2.54 -13.26 27.11
N GLY A 331 3.26 -12.39 26.41
CA GLY A 331 4.72 -12.40 26.32
C GLY A 331 5.29 -13.59 25.54
N LEU A 332 4.51 -14.14 24.61
CA LEU A 332 4.96 -15.28 23.80
C LEU A 332 5.94 -14.81 22.71
N GLU A 333 6.98 -15.63 22.53
CA GLU A 333 7.93 -15.45 21.41
C GLU A 333 7.30 -15.79 20.06
N VAL A 334 7.91 -15.33 18.98
CA VAL A 334 7.42 -15.57 17.62
C VAL A 334 7.34 -17.05 17.29
N THR A 335 8.26 -17.85 17.83
CA THR A 335 8.39 -19.30 17.60
C THR A 335 7.51 -20.15 18.51
N ASP A 336 6.95 -19.57 19.58
CA ASP A 336 6.10 -20.32 20.52
C ASP A 336 4.85 -20.86 19.83
N LYS A 337 4.52 -22.12 20.07
CA LYS A 337 3.30 -22.75 19.58
C LYS A 337 2.17 -22.63 20.59
N ILE A 338 0.94 -22.53 20.10
CA ILE A 338 -0.26 -22.42 20.91
C ILE A 338 -1.33 -23.42 20.47
N GLN A 339 -2.32 -23.64 21.33
CA GLN A 339 -3.59 -24.29 21.03
C GLN A 339 -4.69 -23.27 21.25
N ILE A 340 -5.68 -23.23 20.37
CA ILE A 340 -6.80 -22.31 20.44
C ILE A 340 -8.09 -23.10 20.60
N TYR A 341 -8.88 -22.74 21.61
CA TYR A 341 -10.22 -23.24 21.80
C TYR A 341 -11.21 -22.09 21.71
N ILE A 342 -12.35 -22.33 21.06
CA ILE A 342 -13.45 -21.37 20.94
C ILE A 342 -14.75 -22.01 21.46
N ASP A 343 -15.68 -21.18 21.96
CA ASP A 343 -17.01 -21.69 22.32
C ASP A 343 -17.90 -21.82 21.07
N GLY A 344 -18.86 -22.74 21.15
CA GLY A 344 -19.82 -23.01 20.08
C GLY A 344 -21.07 -22.12 20.13
N ASN A 345 -21.07 -21.03 20.94
CA ASN A 345 -22.30 -20.26 21.21
C ASN A 345 -22.84 -19.43 20.03
N SER A 346 -22.04 -19.22 18.98
CA SER A 346 -22.45 -18.53 17.76
C SER A 346 -22.25 -19.42 16.55
N ASP A 347 -23.30 -20.10 16.10
CA ASP A 347 -23.24 -21.07 15.00
C ASP A 347 -22.62 -20.49 13.72
N GLN A 348 -22.98 -19.26 13.34
CA GLN A 348 -22.49 -18.62 12.13
C GLN A 348 -21.00 -18.23 12.24
N LEU A 349 -20.62 -17.58 13.35
CA LEU A 349 -19.23 -17.15 13.58
C LEU A 349 -18.30 -18.36 13.70
N THR A 350 -18.72 -19.37 14.44
CA THR A 350 -18.00 -20.64 14.61
C THR A 350 -17.81 -21.32 13.26
N SER A 351 -18.87 -21.41 12.44
CA SER A 351 -18.80 -21.98 11.09
C SER A 351 -17.79 -21.23 10.21
N PHE A 352 -17.81 -19.89 10.22
CA PHE A 352 -16.87 -19.07 9.47
C PHE A 352 -15.41 -19.31 9.88
N LEU A 353 -15.14 -19.40 11.17
CA LEU A 353 -13.78 -19.66 11.68
C LEU A 353 -13.31 -21.09 11.34
N MET A 354 -14.19 -22.07 11.46
CA MET A 354 -13.86 -23.47 11.15
C MET A 354 -13.63 -23.70 9.66
N ASN A 355 -14.32 -22.99 8.77
CA ASN A 355 -14.05 -23.03 7.32
C ASN A 355 -12.62 -22.54 6.96
N HIS A 356 -12.03 -21.69 7.81
CA HIS A 356 -10.68 -21.17 7.62
C HIS A 356 -9.66 -21.70 8.66
N LYS A 357 -9.95 -22.84 9.28
CA LYS A 357 -9.13 -23.43 10.37
C LYS A 357 -7.63 -23.52 10.03
N GLU A 358 -7.29 -24.09 8.89
CA GLU A 358 -5.89 -24.23 8.45
C GLU A 358 -5.18 -22.87 8.31
N PHE A 359 -5.86 -21.91 7.67
CA PHE A 359 -5.34 -20.57 7.51
C PHE A 359 -5.08 -19.89 8.87
N ILE A 360 -6.04 -20.00 9.80
CA ILE A 360 -5.91 -19.44 11.15
C ILE A 360 -4.75 -20.10 11.89
N CYS A 361 -4.63 -21.42 11.86
CA CYS A 361 -3.55 -22.14 12.53
C CYS A 361 -2.17 -21.74 12.00
N ASN A 362 -2.02 -21.65 10.69
CA ASN A 362 -0.76 -21.25 10.05
C ASN A 362 -0.34 -19.82 10.43
N GLU A 363 -1.27 -18.87 10.38
CA GLU A 363 -0.98 -17.45 10.66
C GLU A 363 -0.82 -17.17 12.18
N THR A 364 -1.28 -18.05 13.06
CA THR A 364 -1.17 -17.88 14.51
C THR A 364 -0.15 -18.79 15.19
N GLN A 365 0.58 -19.62 14.42
CA GLN A 365 1.47 -20.65 14.95
C GLN A 365 0.73 -21.62 15.90
N SER A 366 -0.55 -21.88 15.60
CA SER A 366 -1.37 -22.82 16.37
C SER A 366 -1.21 -24.24 15.87
N GLN A 367 -1.11 -25.19 16.80
CA GLN A 367 -1.17 -26.60 16.48
C GLN A 367 -2.57 -27.01 16.01
N PHE A 368 -3.60 -26.43 16.62
CA PHE A 368 -5.00 -26.62 16.22
C PHE A 368 -5.90 -25.47 16.72
N LEU A 369 -7.08 -25.41 16.12
CA LEU A 369 -8.23 -24.62 16.53
C LEU A 369 -9.39 -25.59 16.69
N ASP A 370 -9.99 -25.67 17.88
CA ASP A 370 -11.13 -26.58 18.17
C ASP A 370 -12.23 -25.91 18.99
N ILE A 371 -13.44 -26.49 18.89
CA ILE A 371 -14.61 -26.08 19.66
C ILE A 371 -14.64 -26.83 20.99
N LYS A 372 -14.95 -26.12 22.07
CA LYS A 372 -15.09 -26.71 23.41
C LYS A 372 -16.36 -26.20 24.08
N ASP A 373 -17.20 -27.11 24.57
CA ASP A 373 -18.50 -26.78 25.16
C ASP A 373 -18.41 -25.97 26.46
N SER A 374 -17.30 -26.05 27.17
CA SER A 374 -17.02 -25.21 28.34
C SER A 374 -15.56 -24.81 28.38
N ILE A 375 -15.31 -23.51 28.37
CA ILE A 375 -13.97 -22.92 28.45
C ILE A 375 -13.74 -22.47 29.90
N GLY A 376 -12.77 -23.08 30.60
CA GLY A 376 -12.54 -22.90 32.05
C GLY A 376 -11.99 -21.51 32.43
N SER A 377 -11.17 -20.91 31.60
CA SER A 377 -10.62 -19.54 31.75
C SER A 377 -10.90 -18.71 30.50
N SER A 378 -12.20 -18.51 30.18
CA SER A 378 -12.61 -17.82 28.98
C SER A 378 -12.28 -16.34 29.00
N LYS A 379 -11.63 -15.88 27.93
CA LYS A 379 -11.56 -14.45 27.56
C LYS A 379 -12.62 -14.17 26.52
N ASN A 380 -13.23 -12.99 26.60
CA ASN A 380 -14.20 -12.52 25.62
C ASN A 380 -13.51 -11.69 24.53
N MET A 381 -13.87 -11.95 23.30
CA MET A 381 -13.40 -11.19 22.13
C MET A 381 -14.61 -10.66 21.36
N GLU A 382 -14.59 -9.37 21.04
CA GLU A 382 -15.53 -8.79 20.08
C GLU A 382 -14.90 -8.78 18.69
N ILE A 383 -15.55 -9.41 17.71
CA ILE A 383 -15.15 -9.38 16.31
C ILE A 383 -16.00 -8.34 15.62
N ASN A 384 -15.48 -7.12 15.45
CA ASN A 384 -16.18 -6.03 14.80
C ASN A 384 -15.91 -6.05 13.30
N ILE A 385 -16.95 -6.30 12.52
CA ILE A 385 -16.94 -6.22 11.07
C ILE A 385 -17.89 -5.10 10.65
N SER A 386 -17.50 -4.39 9.60
CA SER A 386 -18.24 -3.28 9.02
C SER A 386 -19.48 -3.76 8.22
N SER A 387 -20.39 -4.48 8.83
CA SER A 387 -21.71 -4.74 8.28
C SER A 387 -22.77 -4.51 9.36
N ASP A 388 -23.76 -3.70 9.02
CA ASP A 388 -24.86 -3.32 9.92
C ASP A 388 -25.76 -4.51 10.36
N ASN A 389 -25.45 -5.74 9.93
CA ASN A 389 -26.31 -6.91 10.09
C ASN A 389 -25.81 -7.99 11.04
N LEU A 390 -24.68 -7.78 11.73
CA LEU A 390 -24.22 -8.73 12.73
C LEU A 390 -24.18 -8.05 14.09
N ASP A 391 -25.08 -8.45 14.97
CA ASP A 391 -25.01 -8.13 16.39
C ASP A 391 -23.59 -8.43 16.89
N ALA A 392 -23.05 -7.57 17.74
CA ALA A 392 -21.68 -7.65 18.26
C ALA A 392 -21.33 -9.09 18.62
N ASN A 393 -20.60 -9.76 17.73
CA ASN A 393 -20.29 -11.17 17.88
C ASN A 393 -19.22 -11.33 18.96
N LYS A 394 -19.67 -11.61 20.17
CA LYS A 394 -18.80 -11.99 21.27
C LYS A 394 -18.46 -13.46 21.15
N LEU A 395 -17.18 -13.75 21.02
CA LEU A 395 -16.64 -15.09 21.02
C LEU A 395 -15.86 -15.30 22.32
N ASN A 396 -16.12 -16.37 23.03
CA ASN A 396 -15.27 -16.81 24.10
C ASN A 396 -14.17 -17.69 23.56
N TYR A 397 -12.95 -17.49 24.01
CA TYR A 397 -11.80 -18.24 23.56
C TYR A 397 -10.80 -18.50 24.71
N GLU A 398 -9.99 -19.52 24.53
CA GLU A 398 -8.87 -19.88 25.39
C GLU A 398 -7.63 -20.14 24.53
N ILE A 399 -6.48 -19.61 24.97
CA ILE A 399 -5.18 -19.87 24.35
C ILE A 399 -4.30 -20.57 25.37
N ILE A 400 -3.75 -21.71 24.99
CA ILE A 400 -2.82 -22.49 25.81
C ILE A 400 -1.47 -22.52 25.08
N LYS A 401 -0.40 -22.13 25.79
CA LYS A 401 0.98 -22.31 25.30
C LYS A 401 1.34 -23.80 25.36
N VAL A 402 1.98 -24.33 24.30
CA VAL A 402 2.45 -25.71 24.23
C VAL A 402 3.94 -25.79 24.52
#